data_ce710279410986a2a4fe021a7caac3ac
#
_entry.id   ce710279410986a2a4fe021a7caac3ac
#
_cell.length_a   1.000
_cell.length_b   1.000
_cell.length_c   1.000
_cell.angle_alpha   90.00
_cell.angle_beta   90.00
_cell.angle_gamma   90.00
#
_symmetry.space_group_name_H-M   'P 1'
#
loop_
_entity.id
_entity.type
_entity.pdbx_description
1 polymer ?
#
loop_
_entity_poly.entity_id
_entity_poly.type
_entity_poly.pdbx_seq_one_letter_code
_entity_poly.pdbx_strand_id
1 'polypeptide(L)'
;PWKRALNVRVALEALKEGKVVIAMVNSKSGFTTGQHFLVLTGINDAGLVTVNDPNKNNYEKWNLKAGFADGFREGILIAGYSGSWIYDPAKIPDDPFLYIDPSSEEVECRYPDLNLSDQDVELIAKLVYAEADGEPFKGQQAVAEVILNRMAASNFPSTASGVIHAPDQFRAASQLYRAKPTHVQYEAVRRAWKGPYVLDKDVVFFSTGAVNGDVWGTIGNHTFCRQYS
;
A
#
# COMPACT_ATOMS: atom_id res chain seq x y z
N PRO A 1 6.05 11.63 -7.25
CA PRO A 1 4.92 11.58 -8.19
C PRO A 1 3.74 12.48 -7.78
N TRP A 2 3.63 12.92 -6.52
CA TRP A 2 2.54 13.78 -6.05
C TRP A 2 2.93 15.24 -6.00
N LYS A 3 2.07 16.12 -6.55
CA LYS A 3 2.22 17.57 -6.47
C LYS A 3 0.90 18.20 -5.99
N ARG A 4 0.94 19.03 -4.95
CA ARG A 4 -0.21 19.80 -4.50
C ARG A 4 -0.48 20.96 -5.46
N ALA A 5 -1.74 21.18 -5.82
CA ALA A 5 -2.17 22.32 -6.62
C ALA A 5 -3.37 23.01 -5.94
N LEU A 6 -3.24 24.31 -5.70
CA LEU A 6 -4.32 25.16 -5.19
C LEU A 6 -5.08 25.84 -6.33
N ASN A 7 -4.46 25.94 -7.51
CA ASN A 7 -5.07 26.51 -8.70
C ASN A 7 -5.69 25.41 -9.57
N VAL A 8 -6.98 25.49 -9.82
CA VAL A 8 -7.73 24.55 -10.64
C VAL A 8 -7.18 24.42 -12.05
N ARG A 9 -6.67 25.50 -12.66
CA ARG A 9 -6.09 25.44 -14.02
C ARG A 9 -4.89 24.50 -14.09
N VAL A 10 -4.07 24.47 -13.04
CA VAL A 10 -2.95 23.53 -12.94
C VAL A 10 -3.44 22.07 -12.89
N ALA A 11 -4.56 21.82 -12.22
CA ALA A 11 -5.19 20.49 -12.17
C ALA A 11 -5.77 20.11 -13.55
N LEU A 12 -6.44 21.05 -14.25
CA LEU A 12 -7.00 20.80 -15.58
C LEU A 12 -5.91 20.54 -16.63
N GLU A 13 -4.82 21.30 -16.62
CA GLU A 13 -3.67 21.02 -17.51
C GLU A 13 -3.04 19.66 -17.22
N ALA A 14 -2.92 19.30 -15.94
CA ALA A 14 -2.44 17.96 -15.58
C ALA A 14 -3.33 16.83 -16.11
N LEU A 15 -4.66 17.02 -16.13
CA LEU A 15 -5.59 16.05 -16.74
C LEU A 15 -5.39 15.94 -18.24
N LYS A 16 -5.14 17.05 -18.95
CA LYS A 16 -4.81 17.05 -20.38
C LYS A 16 -3.50 16.33 -20.68
N GLU A 17 -2.55 16.36 -19.74
CA GLU A 17 -1.29 15.62 -19.81
C GLU A 17 -1.44 14.14 -19.41
N GLY A 18 -2.65 13.64 -19.18
CA GLY A 18 -2.90 12.25 -18.78
C GLY A 18 -2.60 11.93 -17.32
N LYS A 19 -2.42 12.95 -16.47
CA LYS A 19 -2.20 12.78 -15.03
C LYS A 19 -3.52 12.58 -14.29
N VAL A 20 -3.43 11.92 -13.13
CA VAL A 20 -4.58 11.72 -12.25
C VAL A 20 -4.62 12.82 -11.19
N VAL A 21 -5.81 13.33 -10.89
CA VAL A 21 -6.01 14.41 -9.92
C VAL A 21 -6.98 13.97 -8.85
N ILE A 22 -6.55 14.01 -7.59
CA ILE A 22 -7.48 13.93 -6.45
C ILE A 22 -7.89 15.36 -6.11
N ALA A 23 -9.09 15.74 -6.52
CA ALA A 23 -9.63 17.09 -6.27
C ALA A 23 -10.47 17.14 -5.00
N MET A 24 -10.23 18.13 -4.17
CA MET A 24 -11.14 18.51 -3.10
C MET A 24 -12.12 19.55 -3.65
N VAL A 25 -13.41 19.25 -3.52
CA VAL A 25 -14.52 20.11 -3.99
C VAL A 25 -15.43 20.50 -2.83
N ASN A 26 -16.15 21.60 -3.00
CA ASN A 26 -17.13 22.09 -2.04
C ASN A 26 -18.55 22.06 -2.60
N SER A 27 -19.52 22.61 -1.86
CA SER A 27 -20.94 22.59 -2.22
C SER A 27 -21.26 23.22 -3.59
N LYS A 28 -20.41 24.08 -4.14
CA LYS A 28 -20.60 24.69 -5.46
C LYS A 28 -20.38 23.71 -6.61
N SER A 29 -19.69 22.58 -6.35
CA SER A 29 -19.48 21.51 -7.34
C SER A 29 -20.75 20.71 -7.61
N GLY A 30 -21.71 20.74 -6.68
CA GLY A 30 -22.91 19.91 -6.73
C GLY A 30 -22.71 18.44 -6.34
N PHE A 31 -21.46 17.98 -6.07
CA PHE A 31 -21.18 16.64 -5.61
C PHE A 31 -21.36 16.45 -4.10
N THR A 32 -21.41 17.54 -3.36
CA THR A 32 -21.50 17.53 -1.90
C THR A 32 -22.19 18.77 -1.37
N THR A 33 -22.66 18.72 -0.14
CA THR A 33 -23.15 19.89 0.62
C THR A 33 -22.05 20.53 1.48
N GLY A 34 -20.89 19.88 1.60
CA GLY A 34 -19.73 20.35 2.36
C GLY A 34 -18.44 20.26 1.55
N GLN A 35 -17.47 19.53 2.06
CA GLN A 35 -16.23 19.19 1.35
C GLN A 35 -16.26 17.71 0.95
N HIS A 36 -15.68 17.41 -0.22
CA HIS A 36 -15.64 16.06 -0.76
C HIS A 36 -14.43 15.86 -1.67
N PHE A 37 -13.95 14.64 -1.75
CA PHE A 37 -12.85 14.27 -2.62
C PHE A 37 -13.36 13.49 -3.82
N LEU A 38 -12.86 13.86 -5.00
CA LEU A 38 -13.13 13.21 -6.28
C LEU A 38 -11.81 12.79 -6.92
N VAL A 39 -11.79 11.65 -7.58
CA VAL A 39 -10.68 11.27 -8.45
C VAL A 39 -11.03 11.65 -9.88
N LEU A 40 -10.21 12.49 -10.48
CA LEU A 40 -10.35 12.94 -11.88
C LEU A 40 -9.28 12.25 -12.70
N THR A 41 -9.66 11.58 -13.78
CA THR A 41 -8.77 10.72 -14.57
C THR A 41 -8.57 11.18 -16.02
N GLY A 42 -9.27 12.20 -16.45
CA GLY A 42 -9.13 12.76 -17.79
C GLY A 42 -10.00 13.98 -18.03
N ILE A 43 -9.74 14.65 -19.13
CA ILE A 43 -10.55 15.74 -19.66
C ILE A 43 -10.52 15.65 -21.19
N ASN A 44 -11.67 15.79 -21.84
CA ASN A 44 -11.75 15.79 -23.30
C ASN A 44 -11.72 17.22 -23.88
N ASP A 45 -11.68 17.35 -25.21
CA ASP A 45 -11.62 18.63 -25.92
C ASP A 45 -12.86 19.53 -25.69
N ALA A 46 -13.99 18.93 -25.27
CA ALA A 46 -15.20 19.66 -24.91
C ALA A 46 -15.18 20.16 -23.45
N GLY A 47 -14.07 19.96 -22.73
CA GLY A 47 -13.92 20.33 -21.31
C GLY A 47 -14.70 19.44 -20.35
N LEU A 48 -15.08 18.23 -20.79
CA LEU A 48 -15.74 17.25 -19.93
C LEU A 48 -14.68 16.44 -19.18
N VAL A 49 -14.82 16.37 -17.86
CA VAL A 49 -13.86 15.71 -16.98
C VAL A 49 -14.39 14.32 -16.58
N THR A 50 -13.56 13.31 -16.68
CA THR A 50 -13.89 11.96 -16.18
C THR A 50 -13.72 11.93 -14.67
N VAL A 51 -14.80 11.62 -13.95
CA VAL A 51 -14.86 11.63 -12.48
C VAL A 51 -15.10 10.24 -11.95
N ASN A 52 -14.31 9.84 -10.96
CA ASN A 52 -14.60 8.71 -10.08
C ASN A 52 -14.97 9.26 -8.70
N ASP A 53 -16.24 9.06 -8.31
CA ASP A 53 -16.77 9.52 -7.03
C ASP A 53 -17.05 8.30 -6.12
N PRO A 54 -16.48 8.22 -4.92
CA PRO A 54 -16.77 7.14 -3.98
C PRO A 54 -18.20 7.22 -3.38
N ASN A 55 -18.91 8.35 -3.54
CA ASN A 55 -20.24 8.55 -2.98
C ASN A 55 -21.32 7.97 -3.89
N LYS A 56 -21.92 6.85 -3.49
CA LYS A 56 -23.00 6.18 -4.22
C LYS A 56 -24.21 7.06 -4.51
N ASN A 57 -24.53 8.03 -3.66
CA ASN A 57 -25.66 8.92 -3.85
C ASN A 57 -25.50 9.85 -5.06
N ASN A 58 -24.28 9.98 -5.57
CA ASN A 58 -24.02 10.78 -6.75
C ASN A 58 -24.16 9.99 -8.06
N TYR A 59 -24.25 8.65 -8.02
CA TYR A 59 -24.28 7.81 -9.23
C TYR A 59 -25.47 8.12 -10.12
N GLU A 60 -26.68 8.19 -9.57
CA GLU A 60 -27.87 8.56 -10.35
C GLU A 60 -27.84 10.02 -10.78
N LYS A 61 -27.53 10.92 -9.85
CA LYS A 61 -27.50 12.37 -10.09
C LYS A 61 -26.58 12.81 -11.22
N TRP A 62 -25.45 12.13 -11.37
CA TRP A 62 -24.39 12.50 -12.33
C TRP A 62 -24.22 11.46 -13.45
N ASN A 63 -25.14 10.50 -13.56
CA ASN A 63 -25.07 9.39 -14.52
C ASN A 63 -23.74 8.62 -14.44
N LEU A 64 -23.30 8.34 -13.21
CA LEU A 64 -22.08 7.60 -12.96
C LEU A 64 -22.33 6.10 -13.19
N LYS A 65 -21.50 5.45 -14.00
CA LYS A 65 -21.48 4.00 -14.14
C LYS A 65 -20.34 3.43 -13.29
N ALA A 66 -20.67 2.61 -12.29
CA ALA A 66 -19.69 1.94 -11.44
C ALA A 66 -18.66 2.88 -10.79
N GLY A 67 -19.08 4.10 -10.40
CA GLY A 67 -18.22 5.11 -9.78
C GLY A 67 -17.54 6.06 -10.76
N PHE A 68 -17.87 6.00 -12.06
CA PHE A 68 -17.33 6.90 -13.08
C PHE A 68 -18.43 7.75 -13.70
N ALA A 69 -18.17 9.03 -13.88
CA ALA A 69 -18.99 9.93 -14.68
C ALA A 69 -18.33 10.12 -16.05
N ASP A 70 -19.13 9.93 -17.11
CA ASP A 70 -18.81 10.47 -18.41
C ASP A 70 -19.33 11.91 -18.44
N GLY A 71 -18.44 12.89 -18.21
CA GLY A 71 -18.76 14.23 -18.54
C GLY A 71 -19.25 15.17 -17.45
N PHE A 72 -18.33 15.59 -16.64
CA PHE A 72 -18.46 16.70 -15.72
C PHE A 72 -17.81 17.95 -16.33
N ARG A 73 -18.58 19.02 -16.46
CA ARG A 73 -18.09 20.22 -17.15
C ARG A 73 -17.01 20.94 -16.35
N GLU A 74 -15.96 21.40 -17.04
CA GLU A 74 -14.86 22.18 -16.49
C GLU A 74 -15.33 23.35 -15.63
N GLY A 75 -16.35 24.11 -16.06
CA GLY A 75 -16.86 25.26 -15.31
C GLY A 75 -17.44 24.91 -13.93
N ILE A 76 -18.04 23.73 -13.78
CA ILE A 76 -18.57 23.27 -12.47
C ILE A 76 -17.41 22.88 -11.54
N LEU A 77 -16.35 22.26 -12.10
CA LEU A 77 -15.15 21.95 -11.33
C LEU A 77 -14.49 23.24 -10.83
N ILE A 78 -14.33 24.24 -11.70
CA ILE A 78 -13.77 25.55 -11.35
C ILE A 78 -14.55 26.18 -10.18
N ALA A 79 -15.86 26.19 -10.26
CA ALA A 79 -16.73 26.80 -9.23
C ALA A 79 -16.65 26.10 -7.87
N GLY A 80 -16.45 24.78 -7.88
CA GLY A 80 -16.43 23.96 -6.67
C GLY A 80 -15.05 23.60 -6.15
N TYR A 81 -13.98 23.94 -6.84
CA TYR A 81 -12.64 23.52 -6.50
C TYR A 81 -12.10 24.18 -5.23
N SER A 82 -11.48 23.37 -4.36
CA SER A 82 -10.88 23.81 -3.11
C SER A 82 -9.39 23.42 -2.98
N GLY A 83 -8.86 22.67 -3.93
CA GLY A 83 -7.47 22.21 -4.00
C GLY A 83 -7.37 20.80 -4.56
N SER A 84 -6.17 20.36 -4.88
CA SER A 84 -5.94 19.00 -5.35
C SER A 84 -4.53 18.50 -5.08
N TRP A 85 -4.38 17.19 -5.26
CA TRP A 85 -3.13 16.49 -5.41
C TRP A 85 -3.08 15.89 -6.81
N ILE A 86 -2.03 16.20 -7.55
CA ILE A 86 -1.80 15.72 -8.91
C ILE A 86 -0.83 14.55 -8.83
N TYR A 87 -1.21 13.45 -9.44
CA TYR A 87 -0.43 12.24 -9.54
C TYR A 87 0.01 12.01 -10.99
N ASP A 88 1.30 11.85 -11.20
CA ASP A 88 1.89 11.61 -12.50
C ASP A 88 2.14 10.11 -12.71
N PRO A 89 1.27 9.41 -13.47
CA PRO A 89 1.42 7.97 -13.68
C PRO A 89 2.69 7.61 -14.47
N ALA A 90 3.20 8.51 -15.31
CA ALA A 90 4.45 8.26 -16.03
C ALA A 90 5.70 8.20 -15.12
N LYS A 91 5.54 8.61 -13.85
CA LYS A 91 6.58 8.49 -12.83
C LYS A 91 6.40 7.28 -11.93
N ILE A 92 5.45 6.42 -12.22
CA ILE A 92 5.34 5.12 -11.60
C ILE A 92 6.26 4.18 -12.39
N PRO A 93 7.15 3.42 -11.74
CA PRO A 93 7.77 2.26 -12.38
C PRO A 93 6.69 1.30 -12.91
N ASP A 94 6.98 0.52 -13.94
CA ASP A 94 6.05 -0.45 -14.55
C ASP A 94 5.43 -1.45 -13.57
N ASP A 95 5.98 -1.55 -12.35
CA ASP A 95 5.35 -2.19 -11.21
C ASP A 95 4.58 -1.13 -10.39
N PRO A 96 3.21 -1.08 -10.45
CA PRO A 96 2.41 -0.08 -9.73
C PRO A 96 2.50 -0.23 -8.20
N PHE A 97 3.10 -1.30 -7.71
CA PHE A 97 3.38 -1.51 -6.28
C PHE A 97 4.78 -1.06 -5.88
N LEU A 98 5.62 -0.66 -6.84
CA LEU A 98 6.95 -0.12 -6.59
C LEU A 98 6.88 1.42 -6.46
N TYR A 99 6.32 1.93 -5.35
CA TYR A 99 6.68 3.26 -4.90
C TYR A 99 8.11 3.20 -4.34
N ILE A 100 9.08 3.32 -5.23
CA ILE A 100 10.44 3.65 -4.81
C ILE A 100 10.41 5.14 -4.49
N ASP A 101 10.61 5.49 -3.22
CA ASP A 101 10.98 6.85 -2.84
C ASP A 101 12.19 7.22 -3.72
N PRO A 102 12.09 8.25 -4.60
CA PRO A 102 13.20 8.63 -5.46
C PRO A 102 14.44 9.10 -4.69
N SER A 103 14.36 9.24 -3.37
CA SER A 103 15.49 9.43 -2.46
C SER A 103 16.05 8.12 -1.90
N SER A 104 15.42 6.97 -2.16
CA SER A 104 15.97 5.68 -1.75
C SER A 104 17.11 5.30 -2.71
N GLU A 105 18.30 5.09 -2.17
CA GLU A 105 19.39 4.41 -2.85
C GLU A 105 18.86 3.09 -3.43
N GLU A 106 19.36 2.64 -4.59
CA GLU A 106 19.04 1.32 -5.13
C GLU A 106 19.33 0.28 -4.06
N VAL A 107 18.26 -0.27 -3.49
CA VAL A 107 18.40 -1.32 -2.47
C VAL A 107 18.66 -2.61 -3.20
N GLU A 108 19.86 -3.15 -3.01
CA GLU A 108 20.21 -4.48 -3.53
C GLU A 108 19.19 -5.51 -3.02
N CYS A 109 18.64 -6.29 -3.95
CA CYS A 109 17.65 -7.31 -3.60
C CYS A 109 18.29 -8.37 -2.67
N ARG A 110 17.82 -8.41 -1.43
CA ARG A 110 18.34 -9.33 -0.41
C ARG A 110 18.03 -10.80 -0.71
N TYR A 111 16.99 -11.05 -1.49
CA TYR A 111 16.45 -12.38 -1.77
C TYR A 111 16.37 -12.64 -3.27
N PRO A 112 17.51 -12.67 -4.00
CA PRO A 112 17.52 -12.79 -5.45
C PRO A 112 16.89 -14.11 -5.94
N ASP A 113 16.97 -15.16 -5.12
CA ASP A 113 16.48 -16.51 -5.45
C ASP A 113 15.04 -16.76 -4.96
N LEU A 114 14.43 -15.84 -4.20
CA LEU A 114 13.07 -15.98 -3.75
C LEU A 114 12.09 -15.46 -4.80
N ASN A 115 11.26 -16.36 -5.29
CA ASN A 115 10.14 -16.01 -6.15
C ASN A 115 8.83 -16.33 -5.42
N LEU A 116 8.13 -15.29 -4.93
CA LEU A 116 6.87 -15.44 -4.22
C LEU A 116 5.73 -15.50 -5.24
N SER A 117 4.91 -16.54 -5.14
CA SER A 117 3.63 -16.59 -5.83
C SER A 117 2.59 -15.67 -5.16
N ASP A 118 1.49 -15.34 -5.85
CA ASP A 118 0.38 -14.59 -5.25
C ASP A 118 -0.17 -15.27 -3.99
N GLN A 119 -0.14 -16.62 -3.96
CA GLN A 119 -0.56 -17.40 -2.80
C GLN A 119 0.40 -17.24 -1.62
N ASP A 120 1.72 -17.18 -1.87
CA ASP A 120 2.72 -16.92 -0.82
C ASP A 120 2.54 -15.51 -0.26
N VAL A 121 2.36 -14.52 -1.13
CA VAL A 121 2.12 -13.12 -0.72
C VAL A 121 0.86 -13.02 0.13
N GLU A 122 -0.25 -13.65 -0.29
CA GLU A 122 -1.50 -13.68 0.48
C GLU A 122 -1.31 -14.37 1.83
N LEU A 123 -0.63 -15.50 1.87
CA LEU A 123 -0.39 -16.25 3.11
C LEU A 123 0.45 -15.47 4.11
N ILE A 124 1.54 -14.83 3.64
CA ILE A 124 2.38 -13.96 4.48
C ILE A 124 1.58 -12.74 4.95
N ALA A 125 0.80 -12.09 4.08
CA ALA A 125 -0.03 -10.95 4.45
C ALA A 125 -1.08 -11.32 5.52
N LYS A 126 -1.68 -12.51 5.44
CA LYS A 126 -2.58 -13.04 6.47
C LYS A 126 -1.89 -13.23 7.81
N LEU A 127 -0.64 -13.74 7.80
CA LEU A 127 0.12 -13.89 9.04
C LEU A 127 0.49 -12.52 9.63
N VAL A 128 0.97 -11.58 8.80
CA VAL A 128 1.27 -10.20 9.26
C VAL A 128 0.04 -9.55 9.87
N TYR A 129 -1.14 -9.71 9.26
CA TYR A 129 -2.40 -9.24 9.83
C TYR A 129 -2.67 -9.88 11.20
N ALA A 130 -2.54 -11.19 11.32
CA ALA A 130 -2.86 -11.91 12.54
C ALA A 130 -1.90 -11.63 13.70
N GLU A 131 -0.62 -11.36 13.41
CA GLU A 131 0.43 -11.14 14.40
C GLU A 131 0.70 -9.65 14.68
N ALA A 132 0.42 -8.75 13.73
CA ALA A 132 0.93 -7.39 13.77
C ALA A 132 -0.03 -6.29 13.25
N ASP A 133 -1.33 -6.56 13.10
CA ASP A 133 -2.30 -5.56 12.57
C ASP A 133 -2.34 -4.26 13.40
N GLY A 134 -2.14 -4.35 14.72
CA GLY A 134 -2.05 -3.19 15.62
C GLY A 134 -0.67 -2.52 15.69
N GLU A 135 0.33 -3.03 14.99
CA GLU A 135 1.71 -2.53 15.05
C GLU A 135 1.94 -1.39 14.05
N PRO A 136 2.94 -0.51 14.30
CA PRO A 136 3.40 0.44 13.30
C PRO A 136 3.77 -0.27 11.99
N PHE A 137 3.61 0.39 10.85
CA PHE A 137 3.91 -0.20 9.54
C PHE A 137 5.30 -0.87 9.47
N LYS A 138 6.32 -0.25 10.06
CA LYS A 138 7.66 -0.84 10.20
C LYS A 138 7.66 -2.18 10.95
N GLY A 139 6.81 -2.33 11.98
CA GLY A 139 6.66 -3.58 12.73
C GLY A 139 5.99 -4.67 11.88
N GLN A 140 4.97 -4.29 11.10
CA GLN A 140 4.31 -5.20 10.18
C GLN A 140 5.26 -5.68 9.07
N GLN A 141 6.06 -4.78 8.49
CA GLN A 141 7.10 -5.11 7.53
C GLN A 141 8.16 -6.02 8.15
N ALA A 142 8.62 -5.72 9.36
CA ALA A 142 9.61 -6.53 10.08
C ALA A 142 9.13 -7.97 10.32
N VAL A 143 7.85 -8.17 10.65
CA VAL A 143 7.26 -9.52 10.76
C VAL A 143 7.33 -10.26 9.42
N ALA A 144 7.00 -9.61 8.30
CA ALA A 144 7.14 -10.21 6.98
C ALA A 144 8.61 -10.54 6.65
N GLU A 145 9.56 -9.64 7.01
CA GLU A 145 11.00 -9.88 6.80
C GLU A 145 11.51 -11.10 7.57
N VAL A 146 11.03 -11.35 8.79
CA VAL A 146 11.37 -12.58 9.53
C VAL A 146 10.96 -13.83 8.74
N ILE A 147 9.79 -13.85 8.09
CA ILE A 147 9.39 -14.98 7.26
C ILE A 147 10.35 -15.17 6.08
N LEU A 148 10.68 -14.08 5.37
CA LEU A 148 11.57 -14.13 4.20
C LEU A 148 13.00 -14.48 4.59
N ASN A 149 13.49 -13.97 5.72
CA ASN A 149 14.80 -14.32 6.28
C ASN A 149 14.89 -15.82 6.58
N ARG A 150 13.83 -16.39 7.19
CA ARG A 150 13.74 -17.83 7.43
C ARG A 150 13.74 -18.63 6.13
N MET A 151 12.92 -18.22 5.14
CA MET A 151 12.88 -18.89 3.82
C MET A 151 14.23 -18.90 3.12
N ALA A 152 15.06 -17.87 3.34
CA ALA A 152 16.39 -17.73 2.76
C ALA A 152 17.48 -18.43 3.56
N ALA A 153 17.23 -18.82 4.81
CA ALA A 153 18.20 -19.47 5.68
C ALA A 153 18.11 -21.00 5.57
N SER A 154 19.26 -21.66 5.51
CA SER A 154 19.37 -23.12 5.26
C SER A 154 18.78 -24.02 6.34
N ASN A 155 18.61 -23.49 7.55
CA ASN A 155 18.10 -24.22 8.73
C ASN A 155 16.58 -24.07 8.94
N PHE A 156 15.88 -23.39 8.02
CA PHE A 156 14.42 -23.25 8.00
C PHE A 156 13.83 -23.80 6.70
N PRO A 157 12.52 -24.07 6.66
CA PRO A 157 11.85 -24.39 5.41
C PRO A 157 11.98 -23.28 4.38
N SER A 158 12.19 -23.63 3.10
CA SER A 158 12.39 -22.68 2.01
C SER A 158 11.10 -22.11 1.40
N THR A 159 9.93 -22.47 1.93
CA THR A 159 8.63 -21.99 1.43
C THR A 159 7.87 -21.24 2.50
N ALA A 160 7.04 -20.25 2.11
CA ALA A 160 6.20 -19.49 3.03
C ALA A 160 5.30 -20.40 3.87
N SER A 161 4.66 -21.37 3.23
CA SER A 161 3.81 -22.35 3.93
C SER A 161 4.60 -23.20 4.91
N GLY A 162 5.79 -23.66 4.54
CA GLY A 162 6.67 -24.43 5.41
C GLY A 162 7.12 -23.67 6.66
N VAL A 163 7.49 -22.40 6.50
CA VAL A 163 7.87 -21.53 7.61
C VAL A 163 6.69 -21.22 8.52
N ILE A 164 5.56 -20.87 7.94
CA ILE A 164 4.36 -20.40 8.69
C ILE A 164 3.69 -21.54 9.46
N HIS A 165 3.61 -22.73 8.86
CA HIS A 165 2.97 -23.89 9.49
C HIS A 165 3.95 -24.83 10.23
N ALA A 166 5.22 -24.43 10.37
CA ALA A 166 6.15 -25.19 11.19
C ALA A 166 5.64 -25.31 12.63
N PRO A 167 5.79 -26.48 13.29
CA PRO A 167 5.31 -26.68 14.66
C PRO A 167 5.82 -25.60 15.60
N ASP A 168 4.95 -25.10 16.46
CA ASP A 168 5.23 -24.14 17.54
C ASP A 168 5.82 -22.78 17.12
N GLN A 169 5.77 -22.43 15.81
CA GLN A 169 6.32 -21.16 15.33
C GLN A 169 5.33 -20.00 15.43
N PHE A 170 4.12 -20.16 14.94
CA PHE A 170 3.11 -19.10 14.91
C PHE A 170 1.77 -19.62 15.45
N ARG A 171 1.34 -19.07 16.59
CA ARG A 171 0.04 -19.44 17.19
C ARG A 171 -1.13 -19.11 16.26
N ALA A 172 -1.02 -18.03 15.51
CA ALA A 172 -2.05 -17.59 14.58
C ALA A 172 -2.17 -18.49 13.35
N ALA A 173 -1.18 -19.34 13.03
CA ALA A 173 -1.17 -20.16 11.81
C ALA A 173 -2.44 -21.02 11.62
N SER A 174 -3.01 -21.53 12.70
CA SER A 174 -4.25 -22.32 12.68
C SER A 174 -5.53 -21.50 12.39
N GLN A 175 -5.46 -20.18 12.47
CA GLN A 175 -6.61 -19.27 12.35
C GLN A 175 -6.49 -18.29 11.18
N LEU A 176 -5.50 -18.45 10.29
CA LEU A 176 -5.27 -17.54 9.15
C LEU A 176 -6.45 -17.46 8.18
N TYR A 177 -7.35 -18.44 8.17
CA TYR A 177 -8.60 -18.38 7.39
C TYR A 177 -9.53 -17.24 7.83
N ARG A 178 -9.36 -16.69 9.04
CA ARG A 178 -10.12 -15.55 9.58
C ARG A 178 -9.44 -14.22 9.27
N ALA A 179 -8.16 -14.22 8.95
CA ALA A 179 -7.40 -13.02 8.68
C ALA A 179 -7.93 -12.31 7.42
N LYS A 180 -8.07 -11.00 7.50
CA LYS A 180 -8.55 -10.14 6.40
C LYS A 180 -7.50 -9.05 6.15
N PRO A 181 -6.35 -9.41 5.56
CA PRO A 181 -5.31 -8.42 5.29
C PRO A 181 -5.86 -7.33 4.37
N THR A 182 -5.41 -6.11 4.60
CA THR A 182 -5.69 -4.93 3.79
C THR A 182 -4.49 -4.60 2.92
N HIS A 183 -4.58 -3.57 2.10
CA HIS A 183 -3.44 -3.08 1.32
C HIS A 183 -2.20 -2.80 2.18
N VAL A 184 -2.36 -2.52 3.48
CA VAL A 184 -1.24 -2.25 4.40
C VAL A 184 -0.36 -3.49 4.57
N GLN A 185 -0.95 -4.66 4.82
CA GLN A 185 -0.22 -5.91 5.01
C GLN A 185 0.41 -6.40 3.69
N TYR A 186 -0.30 -6.25 2.56
CA TYR A 186 0.27 -6.56 1.24
C TYR A 186 1.48 -5.66 0.93
N GLU A 187 1.40 -4.37 1.23
CA GLU A 187 2.52 -3.44 1.06
C GLU A 187 3.69 -3.78 2.01
N ALA A 188 3.41 -4.22 3.25
CA ALA A 188 4.43 -4.69 4.18
C ALA A 188 5.19 -5.90 3.63
N VAL A 189 4.49 -6.89 3.06
CA VAL A 189 5.11 -8.05 2.39
C VAL A 189 5.95 -7.62 1.20
N ARG A 190 5.43 -6.73 0.36
CA ARG A 190 6.15 -6.22 -0.80
C ARG A 190 7.48 -5.56 -0.42
N ARG A 191 7.46 -4.67 0.60
CA ARG A 191 8.68 -4.00 1.09
C ARG A 191 9.64 -4.98 1.76
N ALA A 192 9.12 -5.94 2.49
CA ALA A 192 9.94 -7.01 3.04
C ALA A 192 10.68 -7.78 1.96
N TRP A 193 10.05 -8.00 0.79
CA TRP A 193 10.65 -8.74 -0.33
C TRP A 193 11.63 -7.89 -1.15
N LYS A 194 11.26 -6.64 -1.46
CA LYS A 194 11.98 -5.79 -2.42
C LYS A 194 12.81 -4.68 -1.77
N GLY A 195 12.63 -4.41 -0.48
CA GLY A 195 13.24 -3.30 0.24
C GLY A 195 12.43 -2.00 0.15
N PRO A 196 12.86 -0.94 0.82
CA PRO A 196 14.02 -0.93 1.74
C PRO A 196 13.74 -1.78 2.99
N TYR A 197 14.76 -2.50 3.45
CA TYR A 197 14.66 -3.46 4.55
C TYR A 197 14.73 -2.77 5.92
N VAL A 198 14.03 -3.35 6.89
CA VAL A 198 13.99 -2.87 8.28
C VAL A 198 14.96 -3.65 9.17
N LEU A 199 14.99 -4.98 8.99
CA LEU A 199 15.79 -5.89 9.78
C LEU A 199 17.08 -6.30 9.06
N ASP A 200 18.06 -6.81 9.81
CA ASP A 200 19.19 -7.56 9.23
C ASP A 200 18.72 -8.94 8.76
N LYS A 201 19.49 -9.53 7.81
CA LYS A 201 19.12 -10.83 7.19
C LYS A 201 19.12 -12.01 8.16
N ASP A 202 19.86 -11.92 9.25
CA ASP A 202 20.01 -12.95 10.27
C ASP A 202 18.97 -12.84 11.40
N VAL A 203 18.06 -11.85 11.34
CA VAL A 203 16.96 -11.68 12.28
C VAL A 203 15.82 -12.59 11.87
N VAL A 204 15.61 -13.66 12.63
CA VAL A 204 14.70 -14.75 12.28
C VAL A 204 13.64 -15.06 13.36
N PHE A 205 13.62 -14.30 14.45
CA PHE A 205 12.63 -14.43 15.52
C PHE A 205 12.01 -13.09 15.88
N PHE A 206 10.77 -13.13 16.33
CA PHE A 206 10.13 -12.03 17.04
C PHE A 206 9.19 -12.55 18.14
N SER A 207 8.94 -11.72 19.14
CA SER A 207 8.08 -12.04 20.27
C SER A 207 7.57 -10.78 20.94
N THR A 208 6.37 -10.84 21.52
CA THR A 208 5.83 -9.81 22.43
C THR A 208 6.12 -10.12 23.92
N GLY A 209 6.85 -11.19 24.20
CA GLY A 209 7.14 -11.67 25.56
C GLY A 209 8.56 -12.20 25.69
N ALA A 210 8.69 -13.52 25.94
CA ALA A 210 10.00 -14.15 26.11
C ALA A 210 10.87 -14.02 24.86
N VAL A 211 12.14 -13.71 25.05
CA VAL A 211 13.14 -13.54 24.00
C VAL A 211 13.70 -14.90 23.59
N ASN A 212 13.68 -15.20 22.28
CA ASN A 212 14.23 -16.43 21.69
C ASN A 212 15.41 -16.08 20.77
N GLY A 213 16.57 -15.80 21.32
CA GLY A 213 17.75 -15.45 20.56
C GLY A 213 18.45 -14.19 21.05
N ASP A 214 19.52 -13.80 20.33
CA ASP A 214 20.22 -12.53 20.60
C ASP A 214 19.35 -11.36 20.13
N VAL A 215 19.05 -10.43 21.03
CA VAL A 215 18.19 -9.28 20.72
C VAL A 215 18.82 -8.39 19.65
N TRP A 216 18.14 -8.21 18.53
CA TRP A 216 18.47 -7.22 17.50
C TRP A 216 17.90 -5.84 17.86
N GLY A 217 16.64 -5.79 18.30
CA GLY A 217 15.95 -4.54 18.66
C GLY A 217 14.45 -4.73 18.86
N THR A 218 13.76 -3.62 19.14
CA THR A 218 12.31 -3.59 19.36
C THR A 218 11.64 -2.60 18.40
N ILE A 219 10.52 -3.02 17.79
CA ILE A 219 9.67 -2.17 16.95
C ILE A 219 8.22 -2.38 17.40
N GLY A 220 7.56 -1.32 17.84
CA GLY A 220 6.24 -1.44 18.48
C GLY A 220 6.31 -2.31 19.73
N ASN A 221 5.44 -3.32 19.80
CA ASN A 221 5.40 -4.26 20.90
C ASN A 221 6.26 -5.52 20.67
N HIS A 222 6.88 -5.67 19.51
CA HIS A 222 7.69 -6.83 19.15
C HIS A 222 9.18 -6.61 19.42
N THR A 223 9.81 -7.58 20.07
CA THR A 223 11.27 -7.72 20.15
C THR A 223 11.73 -8.68 19.08
N PHE A 224 12.65 -8.24 18.24
CA PHE A 224 13.23 -9.01 17.14
C PHE A 224 14.60 -9.55 17.53
N CYS A 225 14.88 -10.80 17.16
CA CYS A 225 16.08 -11.51 17.60
C CYS A 225 16.73 -12.29 16.46
N ARG A 226 18.06 -12.42 16.58
CA ARG A 226 18.87 -13.37 15.82
C ARG A 226 18.81 -14.75 16.47
N GLN A 227 19.20 -15.77 15.75
CA GLN A 227 19.46 -17.08 16.35
C GLN A 227 20.64 -16.97 17.32
N TYR A 228 20.60 -17.72 18.42
CA TYR A 228 21.77 -17.81 19.30
C TYR A 228 22.99 -18.34 18.53
N SER A 229 24.12 -17.68 18.70
CA SER A 229 25.43 -18.09 18.13
C SER A 229 25.96 -19.34 18.84
#